data_df67926de346ee1108f67c04377b7ccf
#
_entry.id   df67926de346ee1108f67c04377b7ccf
#
_cell.length_a   1.000
_cell.length_b   1.000
_cell.length_c   1.000
_cell.angle_alpha   90.00
_cell.angle_beta   90.00
_cell.angle_gamma   90.00
#
_symmetry.space_group_name_H-M   'P 1'
#
loop_
_entity.id
_entity.type
_entity.pdbx_description
1 polymer ?
#
loop_
_entity_poly.entity_id
_entity_poly.type
_entity_poly.pdbx_seq_one_letter_code
_entity_poly.pdbx_strand_id
1 'polypeptide(L)'
;MATLEIKLWWGKPTFFMTIINGKTKLLGVIGDPIGHTLSPLMHNAAIDALGLNYVYLPLPIAPENLATAIAGLSAIDLEGFSVTIPHKLAIIPLLSQITEKARLVGAVNTVWRTETGWQGTNTDVDGFLAPLKSLDKDWSQVNPVILGNGGAARAVVVACAQLGCGEIHVVGRNQKKLDPFKESWANTSLYDLLEVHGWDELEGLLPTTELLINSTPIGMSPQGEQSPVELELLDLLPSSAIAYDLIYNPRPTKFLRLAQTRGIRIIDGLEMLVNQGAIALEIWLGQPVPVSVMREALLKQF
;
A
#
# COMPACT_ATOMS: atom_id res chain seq x y z
N MET A 1 2.25 -32.37 -19.48
CA MET A 1 1.54 -31.71 -18.37
C MET A 1 0.05 -31.95 -18.56
N ALA A 2 -0.58 -32.69 -17.65
CA ALA A 2 -2.01 -32.97 -17.76
C ALA A 2 -2.76 -31.83 -17.05
N THR A 3 -3.46 -31.02 -17.82
CA THR A 3 -4.41 -30.02 -17.31
C THR A 3 -5.71 -30.75 -17.00
N LEU A 4 -6.09 -30.79 -15.74
CA LEU A 4 -7.39 -31.33 -15.34
C LEU A 4 -8.45 -30.26 -15.59
N GLU A 5 -9.22 -30.39 -16.70
CA GLU A 5 -10.42 -29.57 -16.92
C GLU A 5 -11.58 -30.12 -16.08
N ILE A 6 -11.95 -29.39 -15.05
CA ILE A 6 -13.21 -29.66 -14.34
C ILE A 6 -14.32 -28.87 -15.05
N LYS A 7 -15.05 -29.54 -15.96
CA LYS A 7 -16.29 -29.01 -16.56
C LYS A 7 -17.41 -28.97 -15.51
N LEU A 8 -17.70 -27.80 -14.99
CA LEU A 8 -18.93 -27.58 -14.23
C LEU A 8 -20.10 -27.36 -15.19
N TRP A 9 -21.20 -28.07 -14.98
CA TRP A 9 -22.39 -28.22 -15.85
C TRP A 9 -23.25 -26.95 -16.08
N TRP A 10 -22.78 -25.75 -15.78
CA TRP A 10 -23.57 -24.52 -15.85
C TRP A 10 -22.88 -23.34 -16.53
N GLY A 11 -22.09 -23.57 -17.59
CA GLY A 11 -21.62 -22.48 -18.49
C GLY A 11 -20.85 -21.33 -17.81
N LYS A 12 -20.25 -21.54 -16.63
CA LYS A 12 -19.40 -20.55 -15.96
C LYS A 12 -17.95 -20.68 -16.41
N PRO A 13 -17.17 -19.59 -16.40
CA PRO A 13 -15.80 -19.58 -16.90
C PRO A 13 -14.97 -20.67 -16.20
N THR A 14 -14.16 -21.36 -16.98
CA THR A 14 -13.21 -22.39 -16.51
C THR A 14 -12.21 -21.70 -15.58
N PHE A 15 -12.31 -21.92 -14.28
CA PHE A 15 -11.25 -21.54 -13.35
C PHE A 15 -10.11 -22.53 -13.54
N PHE A 16 -8.98 -22.10 -14.05
CA PHE A 16 -7.75 -22.83 -13.91
C PHE A 16 -7.32 -22.76 -12.46
N MET A 17 -7.51 -23.83 -11.72
CA MET A 17 -6.93 -23.94 -10.36
C MET A 17 -5.44 -24.32 -10.54
N THR A 18 -4.55 -23.48 -10.05
CA THR A 18 -3.14 -23.86 -9.93
C THR A 18 -3.02 -25.15 -9.13
N ILE A 19 -2.48 -26.21 -9.75
CA ILE A 19 -2.27 -27.49 -9.06
C ILE A 19 -1.03 -27.33 -8.18
N ILE A 20 -1.22 -27.20 -6.88
CA ILE A 20 -0.13 -27.18 -5.90
C ILE A 20 0.52 -28.57 -5.84
N ASN A 21 1.83 -28.64 -6.01
CA ASN A 21 2.63 -29.86 -5.95
C ASN A 21 4.01 -29.60 -5.33
N GLY A 22 4.84 -30.61 -5.18
CA GLY A 22 6.15 -30.51 -4.54
C GLY A 22 7.17 -29.60 -5.25
N LYS A 23 6.82 -28.99 -6.38
CA LYS A 23 7.66 -28.01 -7.10
C LYS A 23 7.06 -26.61 -7.09
N THR A 24 5.92 -26.42 -6.40
CA THR A 24 5.26 -25.11 -6.31
C THR A 24 6.12 -24.17 -5.47
N LYS A 25 6.48 -23.03 -6.03
CA LYS A 25 7.24 -21.98 -5.37
C LYS A 25 6.33 -21.11 -4.53
N LEU A 26 6.84 -20.64 -3.40
CA LEU A 26 6.08 -19.94 -2.39
C LEU A 26 6.34 -18.43 -2.43
N LEU A 27 5.28 -17.66 -2.44
CA LEU A 27 5.25 -16.22 -2.19
C LEU A 27 4.26 -15.92 -1.05
N GLY A 28 4.30 -14.73 -0.47
CA GLY A 28 3.34 -14.42 0.58
C GLY A 28 3.24 -12.95 0.97
N VAL A 29 2.39 -12.67 1.96
CA VAL A 29 2.32 -11.39 2.65
C VAL A 29 2.36 -11.62 4.15
N ILE A 30 3.24 -10.90 4.84
CA ILE A 30 3.34 -10.91 6.31
C ILE A 30 2.69 -9.68 6.92
N GLY A 31 1.99 -9.86 8.04
CA GLY A 31 1.34 -8.79 8.80
C GLY A 31 0.54 -9.33 9.99
N ASP A 32 0.01 -8.40 10.82
CA ASP A 32 -0.84 -8.75 11.95
C ASP A 32 -1.77 -7.59 12.33
N PRO A 33 -3.11 -7.75 12.26
CA PRO A 33 -3.84 -8.86 11.64
C PRO A 33 -3.77 -8.85 10.10
N ILE A 34 -3.80 -10.02 9.45
CA ILE A 34 -3.67 -10.16 7.99
C ILE A 34 -4.91 -10.77 7.31
N GLY A 35 -5.91 -11.22 8.10
CA GLY A 35 -7.06 -11.96 7.60
C GLY A 35 -7.96 -11.23 6.60
N HIS A 36 -7.84 -9.90 6.53
CA HIS A 36 -8.65 -9.06 5.63
C HIS A 36 -7.93 -8.69 4.32
N THR A 37 -6.69 -9.18 4.12
CA THR A 37 -5.91 -8.85 2.92
C THR A 37 -6.49 -9.42 1.65
N LEU A 38 -6.58 -8.61 0.60
CA LEU A 38 -6.95 -9.04 -0.75
C LEU A 38 -5.73 -9.35 -1.65
N SER A 39 -4.51 -9.17 -1.15
CA SER A 39 -3.28 -9.42 -1.90
C SER A 39 -3.20 -10.85 -2.46
N PRO A 40 -3.55 -11.93 -1.71
CA PRO A 40 -3.53 -13.29 -2.26
C PRO A 40 -4.43 -13.47 -3.48
N LEU A 41 -5.59 -12.79 -3.50
CA LEU A 41 -6.54 -12.89 -4.60
C LEU A 41 -5.97 -12.35 -5.90
N MET A 42 -5.40 -11.14 -5.88
CA MET A 42 -4.85 -10.51 -7.09
C MET A 42 -3.56 -11.17 -7.57
N HIS A 43 -2.67 -11.56 -6.64
CA HIS A 43 -1.40 -12.20 -7.01
C HIS A 43 -1.63 -13.59 -7.60
N ASN A 44 -2.48 -14.42 -6.99
CA ASN A 44 -2.78 -15.76 -7.52
C ASN A 44 -3.51 -15.67 -8.86
N ALA A 45 -4.39 -14.68 -9.08
CA ALA A 45 -5.02 -14.47 -10.39
C ALA A 45 -4.00 -14.18 -11.49
N ALA A 46 -2.98 -13.35 -11.21
CA ALA A 46 -1.90 -13.06 -12.15
C ALA A 46 -0.99 -14.28 -12.38
N ILE A 47 -0.64 -15.01 -11.33
CA ILE A 47 0.15 -16.24 -11.38
C ILE A 47 -0.54 -17.30 -12.27
N ASP A 48 -1.86 -17.50 -12.06
CA ASP A 48 -2.67 -18.41 -12.88
C ASP A 48 -2.72 -17.98 -14.35
N ALA A 49 -2.93 -16.69 -14.61
CA ALA A 49 -2.96 -16.15 -15.98
C ALA A 49 -1.63 -16.32 -16.71
N LEU A 50 -0.52 -16.31 -15.99
CA LEU A 50 0.83 -16.55 -16.53
C LEU A 50 1.16 -18.05 -16.64
N GLY A 51 0.33 -18.93 -16.11
CA GLY A 51 0.56 -20.38 -16.10
C GLY A 51 1.77 -20.81 -15.27
N LEU A 52 2.12 -20.07 -14.21
CA LEU A 52 3.29 -20.29 -13.37
C LEU A 52 2.96 -21.19 -12.18
N ASN A 53 3.94 -22.02 -11.79
CA ASN A 53 3.80 -22.91 -10.63
C ASN A 53 4.24 -22.20 -9.34
N TYR A 54 3.49 -21.18 -8.96
CA TYR A 54 3.66 -20.39 -7.73
C TYR A 54 2.35 -20.35 -6.95
N VAL A 55 2.44 -20.04 -5.66
CA VAL A 55 1.31 -19.71 -4.82
C VAL A 55 1.64 -18.54 -3.89
N TYR A 56 0.72 -17.60 -3.75
CA TYR A 56 0.85 -16.47 -2.86
C TYR A 56 -0.10 -16.63 -1.66
N LEU A 57 0.44 -16.61 -0.45
CA LEU A 57 -0.24 -16.96 0.80
C LEU A 57 -0.27 -15.80 1.80
N PRO A 58 -1.34 -15.65 2.60
CA PRO A 58 -1.32 -14.80 3.78
C PRO A 58 -0.56 -15.53 4.91
N LEU A 59 0.42 -14.86 5.51
CA LEU A 59 1.29 -15.38 6.56
C LEU A 59 1.17 -14.50 7.81
N PRO A 60 0.24 -14.82 8.74
CA PRO A 60 0.08 -14.05 9.97
C PRO A 60 1.31 -14.21 10.87
N ILE A 61 1.96 -13.09 11.19
CA ILE A 61 3.15 -13.06 12.04
C ILE A 61 2.95 -11.98 13.10
N ALA A 62 2.84 -12.39 14.36
CA ALA A 62 2.79 -11.46 15.49
C ALA A 62 4.13 -10.71 15.62
N PRO A 63 4.13 -9.45 16.10
CA PRO A 63 5.34 -8.63 16.17
C PRO A 63 6.51 -9.29 16.91
N GLU A 64 6.26 -9.98 18.01
CA GLU A 64 7.26 -10.67 18.82
C GLU A 64 7.92 -11.86 18.10
N ASN A 65 7.27 -12.39 17.07
CA ASN A 65 7.76 -13.54 16.32
C ASN A 65 8.45 -13.15 15.00
N LEU A 66 8.54 -11.86 14.67
CA LEU A 66 9.01 -11.40 13.36
C LEU A 66 10.41 -11.96 13.02
N ALA A 67 11.39 -11.82 13.90
CA ALA A 67 12.76 -12.27 13.62
C ALA A 67 12.86 -13.79 13.41
N THR A 68 12.16 -14.58 14.25
CA THR A 68 12.11 -16.04 14.11
C THR A 68 11.42 -16.45 12.82
N ALA A 69 10.33 -15.77 12.45
CA ALA A 69 9.60 -16.04 11.22
C ALA A 69 10.48 -15.76 9.99
N ILE A 70 11.18 -14.62 9.92
CA ILE A 70 12.06 -14.29 8.78
C ILE A 70 13.16 -15.35 8.58
N ALA A 71 13.74 -15.84 9.66
CA ALA A 71 14.69 -16.95 9.59
C ALA A 71 14.03 -18.25 9.07
N GLY A 72 12.83 -18.57 9.55
CA GLY A 72 12.04 -19.73 9.11
C GLY A 72 11.61 -19.67 7.65
N LEU A 73 11.20 -18.49 7.16
CA LEU A 73 10.82 -18.28 5.76
C LEU A 73 11.98 -18.54 4.79
N SER A 74 13.22 -18.25 5.22
CA SER A 74 14.42 -18.61 4.44
C SER A 74 14.63 -20.13 4.39
N ALA A 75 14.36 -20.84 5.49
CA ALA A 75 14.56 -22.28 5.59
C ALA A 75 13.57 -23.11 4.75
N ILE A 76 12.40 -22.56 4.43
CA ILE A 76 11.39 -23.22 3.58
C ILE A 76 11.46 -22.77 2.12
N ASP A 77 12.53 -22.10 1.71
CA ASP A 77 12.74 -21.62 0.34
C ASP A 77 11.64 -20.68 -0.18
N LEU A 78 11.07 -19.81 0.70
CA LEU A 78 10.17 -18.75 0.25
C LEU A 78 10.94 -17.82 -0.72
N GLU A 79 10.39 -17.56 -1.90
CA GLU A 79 11.05 -16.74 -2.95
C GLU A 79 10.97 -15.23 -2.62
N GLY A 80 9.86 -14.80 -2.03
CA GLY A 80 9.64 -13.41 -1.64
C GLY A 80 8.30 -13.17 -0.96
N PHE A 81 8.15 -11.99 -0.38
CA PHE A 81 6.93 -11.64 0.34
C PHE A 81 6.70 -10.14 0.43
N SER A 82 5.42 -9.76 0.48
CA SER A 82 5.00 -8.41 0.87
C SER A 82 5.03 -8.25 2.39
N VAL A 83 5.26 -7.02 2.84
CA VAL A 83 5.23 -6.64 4.25
C VAL A 83 4.18 -5.57 4.49
N THR A 84 3.25 -5.82 5.41
CA THR A 84 2.27 -4.82 5.81
C THR A 84 2.34 -4.51 7.31
N ILE A 85 1.37 -3.79 7.83
CA ILE A 85 1.29 -3.42 9.26
C ILE A 85 1.39 -4.67 10.13
N PRO A 86 2.18 -4.63 11.23
CA PRO A 86 2.97 -3.50 11.72
C PRO A 86 4.45 -3.54 11.33
N HIS A 87 4.85 -4.40 10.39
CA HIS A 87 6.23 -4.86 10.20
C HIS A 87 7.08 -4.00 9.27
N LYS A 88 6.52 -3.04 8.50
CA LYS A 88 7.24 -2.29 7.44
C LYS A 88 8.54 -1.60 7.89
N LEU A 89 8.61 -1.17 9.14
CA LEU A 89 9.82 -0.57 9.74
C LEU A 89 10.65 -1.62 10.46
N ALA A 90 10.00 -2.49 11.24
CA ALA A 90 10.65 -3.48 12.09
C ALA A 90 11.45 -4.54 11.33
N ILE A 91 11.11 -4.76 10.04
CA ILE A 91 11.80 -5.75 9.20
C ILE A 91 13.17 -5.27 8.72
N ILE A 92 13.41 -3.96 8.63
CA ILE A 92 14.63 -3.39 8.04
C ILE A 92 15.92 -4.00 8.62
N PRO A 93 16.11 -4.09 9.97
CA PRO A 93 17.32 -4.66 10.56
C PRO A 93 17.48 -6.18 10.34
N LEU A 94 16.44 -6.85 9.83
CA LEU A 94 16.45 -8.30 9.56
C LEU A 94 16.80 -8.61 8.10
N LEU A 95 16.99 -7.59 7.27
CA LEU A 95 17.34 -7.72 5.85
C LEU A 95 18.83 -7.52 5.64
N SER A 96 19.40 -8.27 4.69
CA SER A 96 20.81 -8.13 4.28
C SER A 96 21.06 -6.81 3.57
N GLN A 97 20.07 -6.35 2.81
CA GLN A 97 20.16 -5.15 2.00
C GLN A 97 18.77 -4.51 1.79
N ILE A 98 18.74 -3.19 1.68
CA ILE A 98 17.56 -2.44 1.22
C ILE A 98 17.95 -1.50 0.08
N THR A 99 17.02 -1.27 -0.85
CA THR A 99 17.22 -0.31 -1.94
C THR A 99 17.31 1.12 -1.41
N GLU A 100 17.87 2.03 -2.22
CA GLU A 100 17.89 3.47 -1.90
C GLU A 100 16.48 4.03 -1.69
N LYS A 101 15.51 3.58 -2.50
CA LYS A 101 14.10 3.94 -2.32
C LYS A 101 13.58 3.54 -0.95
N ALA A 102 13.80 2.30 -0.52
CA ALA A 102 13.36 1.85 0.81
C ALA A 102 14.09 2.58 1.94
N ARG A 103 15.36 2.93 1.74
CA ARG A 103 16.14 3.75 2.69
C ARG A 103 15.56 5.16 2.81
N LEU A 104 15.25 5.80 1.70
CA LEU A 104 14.64 7.13 1.68
C LEU A 104 13.26 7.12 2.34
N VAL A 105 12.42 6.12 2.04
CA VAL A 105 11.10 5.95 2.70
C VAL A 105 11.25 5.62 4.19
N GLY A 106 12.31 4.88 4.57
CA GLY A 106 12.47 4.33 5.93
C GLY A 106 11.46 3.23 6.25
N ALA A 107 10.92 2.56 5.22
CA ALA A 107 10.00 1.43 5.37
C ALA A 107 10.13 0.49 4.16
N VAL A 108 9.95 -0.81 4.40
CA VAL A 108 9.96 -1.88 3.39
C VAL A 108 8.57 -2.50 3.31
N ASN A 109 8.05 -2.68 2.09
CA ASN A 109 6.81 -3.42 1.84
C ASN A 109 6.97 -4.63 0.92
N THR A 110 8.14 -4.80 0.28
CA THR A 110 8.43 -5.88 -0.67
C THR A 110 9.82 -6.43 -0.41
N VAL A 111 9.91 -7.75 -0.25
CA VAL A 111 11.15 -8.47 0.08
C VAL A 111 11.32 -9.64 -0.87
N TRP A 112 12.53 -9.90 -1.32
CA TRP A 112 12.89 -11.05 -2.15
C TRP A 112 14.21 -11.67 -1.73
N ARG A 113 14.37 -12.93 -2.09
CA ARG A 113 15.55 -13.71 -1.76
C ARG A 113 16.71 -13.39 -2.71
N THR A 114 17.92 -13.33 -2.17
CA THR A 114 19.17 -13.23 -2.89
C THR A 114 20.17 -14.27 -2.37
N GLU A 115 21.30 -14.39 -3.01
CA GLU A 115 22.40 -15.28 -2.51
C GLU A 115 22.94 -14.87 -1.14
N THR A 116 22.84 -13.60 -0.79
CA THR A 116 23.34 -13.03 0.47
C THR A 116 22.27 -12.89 1.55
N GLY A 117 21.05 -13.37 1.29
CA GLY A 117 19.91 -13.27 2.22
C GLY A 117 18.74 -12.48 1.65
N TRP A 118 17.98 -11.80 2.51
CA TRP A 118 16.79 -11.04 2.09
C TRP A 118 17.15 -9.61 1.67
N GLN A 119 16.65 -9.20 0.52
CA GLN A 119 16.70 -7.81 0.06
C GLN A 119 15.31 -7.19 0.07
N GLY A 120 15.20 -5.90 0.45
CA GLY A 120 13.94 -5.19 0.57
C GLY A 120 13.87 -3.90 -0.24
N THR A 121 12.66 -3.57 -0.71
CA THR A 121 12.33 -2.30 -1.35
C THR A 121 10.99 -1.77 -0.87
N ASN A 122 10.59 -0.59 -1.40
CA ASN A 122 9.27 -0.02 -1.17
C ASN A 122 8.58 0.25 -2.51
N THR A 123 7.48 -0.47 -2.77
CA THR A 123 6.63 -0.31 -3.95
C THR A 123 5.37 0.53 -3.68
N ASP A 124 5.11 0.91 -2.41
CA ASP A 124 3.97 1.76 -2.05
C ASP A 124 4.06 3.14 -2.71
N VAL A 125 5.29 3.68 -2.86
CA VAL A 125 5.53 4.97 -3.53
C VAL A 125 4.96 4.96 -4.94
N ASP A 126 5.34 3.98 -5.74
CA ASP A 126 4.89 3.84 -7.13
C ASP A 126 3.38 3.53 -7.21
N GLY A 127 2.89 2.70 -6.29
CA GLY A 127 1.47 2.37 -6.17
C GLY A 127 0.62 3.62 -5.89
N PHE A 128 1.04 4.46 -4.95
CA PHE A 128 0.37 5.73 -4.64
C PHE A 128 0.39 6.70 -5.82
N LEU A 129 1.51 6.78 -6.52
CA LEU A 129 1.67 7.66 -7.67
C LEU A 129 0.81 7.26 -8.88
N ALA A 130 0.51 5.98 -9.05
CA ALA A 130 -0.13 5.47 -10.25
C ALA A 130 -1.43 6.19 -10.63
N PRO A 131 -2.45 6.37 -9.76
CA PRO A 131 -3.66 7.10 -10.11
C PRO A 131 -3.43 8.60 -10.27
N LEU A 132 -2.44 9.21 -9.61
CA LEU A 132 -2.17 10.64 -9.66
C LEU A 132 -1.45 11.05 -10.95
N LYS A 133 -0.54 10.22 -11.45
CA LYS A 133 0.18 10.47 -12.71
C LYS A 133 -0.73 10.55 -13.94
N SER A 134 -1.92 9.97 -13.87
CA SER A 134 -2.91 10.06 -14.94
C SER A 134 -3.71 11.37 -14.96
N LEU A 135 -3.52 12.22 -13.94
CA LEU A 135 -4.20 13.50 -13.82
C LEU A 135 -3.38 14.60 -14.50
N ASP A 136 -4.04 15.40 -15.31
CA ASP A 136 -3.46 16.61 -15.87
C ASP A 136 -3.52 17.74 -14.82
N LYS A 137 -2.51 17.78 -13.93
CA LYS A 137 -2.43 18.71 -12.81
C LYS A 137 -0.98 19.14 -12.58
N ASP A 138 -0.79 20.43 -12.38
CA ASP A 138 0.49 20.98 -11.91
C ASP A 138 0.63 20.73 -10.41
N TRP A 139 1.41 19.71 -10.07
CA TRP A 139 1.63 19.30 -8.68
C TRP A 139 2.53 20.26 -7.91
N SER A 140 3.30 21.14 -8.57
CA SER A 140 4.20 22.09 -7.89
C SER A 140 3.46 23.15 -7.07
N GLN A 141 2.16 23.34 -7.34
CA GLN A 141 1.30 24.28 -6.62
C GLN A 141 0.49 23.58 -5.51
N VAL A 142 0.65 22.28 -5.33
CA VAL A 142 -0.13 21.49 -4.39
C VAL A 142 0.64 21.29 -3.10
N ASN A 143 0.02 21.67 -1.98
CA ASN A 143 0.48 21.38 -0.63
C ASN A 143 -0.40 20.26 -0.04
N PRO A 144 0.04 18.99 -0.11
CA PRO A 144 -0.76 17.87 0.36
C PRO A 144 -0.82 17.84 1.89
N VAL A 145 -1.98 17.42 2.40
CA VAL A 145 -2.16 17.08 3.83
C VAL A 145 -2.36 15.57 3.96
N ILE A 146 -1.49 14.93 4.74
CA ILE A 146 -1.45 13.49 4.98
C ILE A 146 -1.92 13.21 6.40
N LEU A 147 -3.04 12.54 6.55
CA LEU A 147 -3.56 12.11 7.85
C LEU A 147 -2.88 10.80 8.26
N GLY A 148 -2.15 10.84 9.39
CA GLY A 148 -1.41 9.70 9.92
C GLY A 148 0.10 9.76 9.64
N ASN A 149 0.89 9.12 10.51
CA ASN A 149 2.36 9.09 10.47
C ASN A 149 2.93 7.66 10.57
N GLY A 150 2.26 6.71 9.94
CA GLY A 150 2.69 5.30 9.87
C GLY A 150 3.59 4.98 8.68
N GLY A 151 3.85 3.69 8.45
CA GLY A 151 4.68 3.22 7.33
C GLY A 151 4.13 3.59 5.95
N ALA A 152 2.80 3.67 5.78
CA ALA A 152 2.18 4.11 4.54
C ALA A 152 2.38 5.62 4.32
N ALA A 153 2.20 6.45 5.38
CA ALA A 153 2.45 7.88 5.31
C ALA A 153 3.86 8.21 4.83
N ARG A 154 4.87 7.42 5.24
CA ARG A 154 6.26 7.59 4.80
C ARG A 154 6.40 7.47 3.27
N ALA A 155 5.76 6.47 2.69
CA ALA A 155 5.75 6.28 1.24
C ALA A 155 5.02 7.43 0.52
N VAL A 156 3.91 7.93 1.11
CA VAL A 156 3.14 9.07 0.58
C VAL A 156 3.97 10.35 0.59
N VAL A 157 4.72 10.65 1.68
CA VAL A 157 5.64 11.80 1.74
C VAL A 157 6.65 11.76 0.59
N VAL A 158 7.33 10.62 0.40
CA VAL A 158 8.30 10.46 -0.70
C VAL A 158 7.61 10.59 -2.06
N ALA A 159 6.42 10.04 -2.22
CA ALA A 159 5.66 10.13 -3.46
C ALA A 159 5.23 11.57 -3.79
N CYS A 160 4.75 12.33 -2.82
CA CYS A 160 4.39 13.74 -3.00
C CYS A 160 5.61 14.58 -3.39
N ALA A 161 6.77 14.34 -2.78
CA ALA A 161 8.01 15.00 -3.19
C ALA A 161 8.43 14.63 -4.62
N GLN A 162 8.26 13.37 -5.04
CA GLN A 162 8.53 12.93 -6.43
C GLN A 162 7.55 13.52 -7.45
N LEU A 163 6.33 13.87 -7.05
CA LEU A 163 5.39 14.63 -7.88
C LEU A 163 5.81 16.09 -8.04
N GLY A 164 6.75 16.57 -7.22
CA GLY A 164 7.14 17.98 -7.18
C GLY A 164 6.18 18.83 -6.36
N CYS A 165 5.39 18.23 -5.46
CA CYS A 165 4.54 18.99 -4.54
C CYS A 165 5.37 20.01 -3.74
N GLY A 166 4.71 21.09 -3.32
CA GLY A 166 5.29 22.10 -2.44
C GLY A 166 5.48 21.59 -1.01
N GLU A 167 5.05 22.35 -0.03
CA GLU A 167 5.14 21.95 1.37
C GLU A 167 4.22 20.76 1.67
N ILE A 168 4.77 19.72 2.30
CA ILE A 168 4.04 18.46 2.61
C ILE A 168 3.70 18.46 4.09
N HIS A 169 2.40 18.49 4.41
CA HIS A 169 1.92 18.50 5.78
C HIS A 169 1.50 17.10 6.24
N VAL A 170 2.05 16.63 7.37
CA VAL A 170 1.65 15.37 8.00
C VAL A 170 0.96 15.66 9.32
N VAL A 171 -0.28 15.24 9.46
CA VAL A 171 -1.11 15.47 10.65
C VAL A 171 -1.27 14.18 11.44
N GLY A 172 -0.96 14.25 12.74
CA GLY A 172 -1.05 13.09 13.64
C GLY A 172 -1.59 13.41 15.02
N ARG A 173 -2.15 12.40 15.69
CA ARG A 173 -2.73 12.55 17.04
C ARG A 173 -1.71 12.49 18.16
N ASN A 174 -0.49 12.07 17.89
CA ASN A 174 0.53 11.85 18.92
C ASN A 174 1.81 12.61 18.57
N GLN A 175 2.01 13.75 19.21
CA GLN A 175 3.18 14.61 19.03
C GLN A 175 4.50 13.85 19.23
N LYS A 176 4.57 12.98 20.23
CA LYS A 176 5.78 12.17 20.50
C LYS A 176 6.21 11.24 19.35
N LYS A 177 5.31 11.00 18.38
CA LYS A 177 5.60 10.23 17.17
C LYS A 177 5.83 11.11 15.95
N LEU A 178 5.34 12.35 15.96
CA LEU A 178 5.50 13.29 14.84
C LEU A 178 6.92 13.82 14.72
N ASP A 179 7.52 14.26 15.85
CA ASP A 179 8.88 14.77 15.83
C ASP A 179 9.89 13.71 15.33
N PRO A 180 9.92 12.47 15.85
CA PRO A 180 10.77 11.42 15.29
C PRO A 180 10.44 11.04 13.85
N PHE A 181 9.19 11.22 13.41
CA PHE A 181 8.79 11.00 12.04
C PHE A 181 9.48 12.00 11.11
N LYS A 182 9.42 13.31 11.37
CA LYS A 182 10.11 14.36 10.61
C LYS A 182 11.64 14.19 10.70
N GLU A 183 12.19 14.00 11.88
CA GLU A 183 13.62 13.84 12.13
C GLU A 183 14.23 12.66 11.36
N SER A 184 13.46 11.65 11.01
CA SER A 184 13.97 10.54 10.22
C SER A 184 14.47 10.93 8.82
N TRP A 185 14.18 12.12 8.35
CA TRP A 185 14.69 12.70 7.09
C TRP A 185 15.66 13.88 7.28
N ALA A 186 16.13 14.14 8.50
CA ALA A 186 17.00 15.30 8.82
C ALA A 186 18.21 15.47 7.90
N ASN A 187 18.69 14.37 7.28
CA ASN A 187 19.85 14.39 6.37
C ASN A 187 19.43 14.26 4.90
N THR A 188 18.23 14.63 4.54
CA THR A 188 17.70 14.56 3.18
C THR A 188 17.00 15.87 2.80
N SER A 189 16.84 16.15 1.50
CA SER A 189 16.08 17.30 1.00
C SER A 189 14.58 17.24 1.36
N LEU A 190 14.09 16.10 1.83
CA LEU A 190 12.69 15.95 2.26
C LEU A 190 12.42 16.66 3.59
N TYR A 191 13.45 16.87 4.42
CA TYR A 191 13.30 17.53 5.72
C TYR A 191 12.74 18.95 5.59
N ASP A 192 13.25 19.70 4.62
CA ASP A 192 12.84 21.09 4.39
C ASP A 192 11.46 21.22 3.73
N LEU A 193 10.97 20.14 3.10
CA LEU A 193 9.65 20.08 2.47
C LEU A 193 8.55 19.60 3.43
N LEU A 194 8.94 18.98 4.56
CA LEU A 194 8.02 18.29 5.43
C LEU A 194 7.71 19.10 6.69
N GLU A 195 6.41 19.37 6.91
CA GLU A 195 5.92 19.91 8.16
C GLU A 195 5.01 18.90 8.88
N VAL A 196 5.10 18.88 10.21
CA VAL A 196 4.31 17.96 11.05
C VAL A 196 3.45 18.75 12.00
N HIS A 197 2.19 18.33 12.17
CA HIS A 197 1.17 19.06 12.90
C HIS A 197 0.39 18.16 13.84
N GLY A 198 -0.04 18.74 14.98
CA GLY A 198 -1.04 18.14 15.83
C GLY A 198 -2.40 18.06 15.13
N TRP A 199 -3.28 17.19 15.64
CA TRP A 199 -4.61 17.03 15.03
C TRP A 199 -5.49 18.28 15.18
N ASP A 200 -5.26 19.09 16.18
CA ASP A 200 -5.90 20.38 16.48
C ASP A 200 -5.54 21.48 15.47
N GLU A 201 -4.44 21.33 14.73
CA GLU A 201 -4.03 22.26 13.68
C GLU A 201 -4.64 21.95 12.30
N LEU A 202 -5.28 20.78 12.14
CA LEU A 202 -5.81 20.31 10.85
C LEU A 202 -6.77 21.32 10.21
N GLU A 203 -7.70 21.89 10.99
CA GLU A 203 -8.70 22.83 10.51
C GLU A 203 -8.06 24.02 9.78
N GLY A 204 -6.95 24.53 10.29
CA GLY A 204 -6.22 25.65 9.69
C GLY A 204 -5.52 25.34 8.37
N LEU A 205 -5.23 24.06 8.09
CA LEU A 205 -4.57 23.62 6.85
C LEU A 205 -5.55 23.43 5.69
N LEU A 206 -6.79 22.99 5.98
CA LEU A 206 -7.75 22.55 4.98
C LEU A 206 -8.15 23.60 3.93
N PRO A 207 -8.28 24.91 4.23
CA PRO A 207 -8.67 25.90 3.22
C PRO A 207 -7.74 26.02 2.00
N THR A 208 -6.48 25.59 2.15
CA THR A 208 -5.47 25.61 1.07
C THR A 208 -5.08 24.22 0.58
N THR A 209 -5.71 23.17 1.12
CA THR A 209 -5.37 21.77 0.83
C THR A 209 -6.03 21.29 -0.46
N GLU A 210 -5.26 21.07 -1.51
CA GLU A 210 -5.75 20.51 -2.77
C GLU A 210 -5.62 18.97 -2.87
N LEU A 211 -4.91 18.34 -1.94
CA LEU A 211 -4.80 16.88 -1.85
C LEU A 211 -4.84 16.46 -0.37
N LEU A 212 -5.98 15.93 0.07
CA LEU A 212 -6.16 15.39 1.42
C LEU A 212 -6.08 13.86 1.37
N ILE A 213 -5.14 13.28 2.12
CA ILE A 213 -4.82 11.85 2.04
C ILE A 213 -5.07 11.17 3.39
N ASN A 214 -5.93 10.15 3.42
CA ASN A 214 -6.05 9.27 4.57
C ASN A 214 -5.04 8.10 4.47
N SER A 215 -4.00 8.14 5.28
CA SER A 215 -3.04 7.04 5.45
C SER A 215 -3.23 6.28 6.78
N THR A 216 -4.30 6.60 7.53
CA THR A 216 -4.66 5.92 8.78
C THR A 216 -5.50 4.67 8.51
N PRO A 217 -5.64 3.73 9.46
CA PRO A 217 -6.57 2.61 9.35
C PRO A 217 -8.03 3.00 9.67
N ILE A 218 -8.34 4.28 9.96
CA ILE A 218 -9.70 4.72 10.30
C ILE A 218 -10.58 4.65 9.06
N GLY A 219 -11.65 3.88 9.15
CA GLY A 219 -12.56 3.60 8.03
C GLY A 219 -12.30 2.29 7.32
N MET A 220 -11.26 1.52 7.70
CA MET A 220 -11.00 0.18 7.19
C MET A 220 -11.94 -0.85 7.85
N SER A 221 -12.38 -1.84 7.07
CA SER A 221 -13.17 -2.97 7.59
C SER A 221 -12.42 -3.70 8.74
N PRO A 222 -13.12 -4.09 9.82
CA PRO A 222 -14.57 -4.10 10.04
C PRO A 222 -15.19 -2.77 10.51
N GLN A 223 -14.38 -1.73 10.74
CA GLN A 223 -14.82 -0.43 11.25
C GLN A 223 -15.14 0.58 10.13
N GLY A 224 -15.75 0.11 9.04
CA GLY A 224 -15.98 0.87 7.80
C GLY A 224 -16.85 2.12 7.93
N GLU A 225 -17.61 2.27 9.04
CA GLU A 225 -18.45 3.45 9.29
C GLU A 225 -17.72 4.56 10.06
N GLN A 226 -16.41 4.43 10.28
CA GLN A 226 -15.58 5.51 10.81
C GLN A 226 -14.99 6.36 9.68
N SER A 227 -14.70 7.63 9.98
CA SER A 227 -13.99 8.56 9.10
C SER A 227 -12.88 9.25 9.89
N PRO A 228 -11.71 9.50 9.29
CA PRO A 228 -10.66 10.27 9.97
C PRO A 228 -11.07 11.73 10.19
N VAL A 229 -11.93 12.27 9.34
CA VAL A 229 -12.46 13.64 9.43
C VAL A 229 -13.96 13.63 9.25
N GLU A 230 -14.65 14.53 9.94
CA GLU A 230 -16.10 14.73 9.81
C GLU A 230 -16.42 15.71 8.68
N LEU A 231 -17.71 15.81 8.34
CA LEU A 231 -18.20 16.56 7.19
C LEU A 231 -17.85 18.05 7.25
N GLU A 232 -17.92 18.63 8.44
CA GLU A 232 -17.65 20.05 8.71
C GLU A 232 -16.20 20.44 8.33
N LEU A 233 -15.24 19.54 8.53
CA LEU A 233 -13.87 19.77 8.12
C LEU A 233 -13.71 19.67 6.61
N LEU A 234 -14.45 18.77 5.93
CA LEU A 234 -14.42 18.66 4.48
C LEU A 234 -15.04 19.87 3.78
N ASP A 235 -15.92 20.62 4.46
CA ASP A 235 -16.48 21.87 3.94
C ASP A 235 -15.44 22.98 3.77
N LEU A 236 -14.30 22.86 4.44
CA LEU A 236 -13.19 23.82 4.34
C LEU A 236 -12.30 23.59 3.12
N LEU A 237 -12.37 22.41 2.48
CA LEU A 237 -11.56 22.10 1.32
C LEU A 237 -11.98 22.92 0.09
N PRO A 238 -11.04 23.38 -0.73
CA PRO A 238 -11.38 23.99 -2.02
C PRO A 238 -12.09 22.98 -2.93
N SER A 239 -12.97 23.46 -3.81
CA SER A 239 -13.72 22.61 -4.73
C SER A 239 -12.84 21.85 -5.74
N SER A 240 -11.60 22.31 -5.96
CA SER A 240 -10.58 21.65 -6.77
C SER A 240 -9.84 20.52 -6.04
N ALA A 241 -10.11 20.33 -4.74
CA ALA A 241 -9.41 19.35 -3.93
C ALA A 241 -9.67 17.91 -4.37
N ILE A 242 -8.73 17.04 -4.03
CA ILE A 242 -8.82 15.60 -4.18
C ILE A 242 -8.74 14.96 -2.79
N ALA A 243 -9.70 14.13 -2.46
CA ALA A 243 -9.66 13.26 -1.28
C ALA A 243 -9.16 11.88 -1.72
N TYR A 244 -7.99 11.46 -1.21
CA TYR A 244 -7.40 10.16 -1.50
C TYR A 244 -7.37 9.30 -0.24
N ASP A 245 -8.04 8.16 -0.25
CA ASP A 245 -7.99 7.19 0.83
C ASP A 245 -7.13 5.99 0.43
N LEU A 246 -6.15 5.63 1.23
CA LEU A 246 -5.33 4.43 0.96
C LEU A 246 -6.08 3.13 1.28
N ILE A 247 -7.24 3.23 1.91
CA ILE A 247 -8.12 2.10 2.20
C ILE A 247 -8.85 1.68 0.92
N TYR A 248 -8.87 0.38 0.67
CA TYR A 248 -9.56 -0.24 -0.48
C TYR A 248 -10.79 -1.07 -0.08
N ASN A 249 -11.02 -1.26 1.22
CA ASN A 249 -12.18 -2.00 1.76
C ASN A 249 -12.64 -1.41 3.11
N PRO A 250 -13.88 -0.88 3.20
CA PRO A 250 -14.96 -0.83 2.19
C PRO A 250 -14.64 0.11 1.02
N ARG A 251 -15.45 0.03 -0.05
CA ARG A 251 -15.29 0.84 -1.25
C ARG A 251 -16.65 1.43 -1.72
N PRO A 252 -16.83 2.77 -1.68
CA PRO A 252 -15.94 3.76 -1.06
C PRO A 252 -16.01 3.73 0.48
N THR A 253 -14.97 4.25 1.14
CA THR A 253 -14.97 4.46 2.60
C THR A 253 -15.94 5.57 3.00
N LYS A 254 -16.27 5.69 4.31
CA LYS A 254 -17.09 6.81 4.81
C LYS A 254 -16.43 8.15 4.49
N PHE A 255 -15.12 8.29 4.68
CA PHE A 255 -14.36 9.48 4.32
C PHE A 255 -14.61 9.91 2.87
N LEU A 256 -14.47 8.97 1.92
CA LEU A 256 -14.68 9.27 0.51
C LEU A 256 -16.16 9.56 0.19
N ARG A 257 -17.11 8.85 0.81
CA ARG A 257 -18.55 9.17 0.66
C ARG A 257 -18.85 10.61 1.12
N LEU A 258 -18.32 11.02 2.27
CA LEU A 258 -18.50 12.39 2.76
C LEU A 258 -17.88 13.41 1.80
N ALA A 259 -16.66 13.20 1.33
CA ALA A 259 -16.00 14.08 0.35
C ALA A 259 -16.82 14.19 -0.94
N GLN A 260 -17.36 13.07 -1.44
CA GLN A 260 -18.19 13.04 -2.65
C GLN A 260 -19.49 13.86 -2.49
N THR A 261 -20.11 13.90 -1.31
CA THR A 261 -21.31 14.74 -1.07
C THR A 261 -21.01 16.24 -1.19
N ARG A 262 -19.73 16.64 -1.11
CA ARG A 262 -19.26 18.02 -1.28
C ARG A 262 -18.74 18.31 -2.68
N GLY A 263 -18.90 17.36 -3.61
CA GLY A 263 -18.41 17.50 -4.99
C GLY A 263 -16.89 17.37 -5.10
N ILE A 264 -16.19 16.97 -4.05
CA ILE A 264 -14.75 16.77 -4.05
C ILE A 264 -14.43 15.50 -4.85
N ARG A 265 -13.41 15.57 -5.72
CA ARG A 265 -12.91 14.41 -6.44
C ARG A 265 -12.34 13.38 -5.48
N ILE A 266 -12.70 12.13 -5.65
CA ILE A 266 -12.24 11.04 -4.78
C ILE A 266 -11.32 10.06 -5.52
N ILE A 267 -10.36 9.49 -4.78
CA ILE A 267 -9.52 8.37 -5.21
C ILE A 267 -9.49 7.35 -4.06
N ASP A 268 -9.77 6.09 -4.35
CA ASP A 268 -9.68 5.01 -3.37
C ASP A 268 -8.35 4.25 -3.47
N GLY A 269 -8.08 3.37 -2.48
CA GLY A 269 -6.83 2.64 -2.37
C GLY A 269 -6.66 1.47 -3.36
N LEU A 270 -7.65 1.17 -4.22
CA LEU A 270 -7.59 0.00 -5.09
C LEU A 270 -6.44 0.07 -6.09
N GLU A 271 -6.30 1.21 -6.77
CA GLU A 271 -5.21 1.37 -7.76
C GLU A 271 -3.83 1.35 -7.11
N MET A 272 -3.70 1.90 -5.90
CA MET A 272 -2.46 1.77 -5.12
C MET A 272 -2.15 0.32 -4.79
N LEU A 273 -3.15 -0.45 -4.32
CA LEU A 273 -2.99 -1.87 -4.00
C LEU A 273 -2.57 -2.68 -5.22
N VAL A 274 -3.23 -2.48 -6.38
CA VAL A 274 -2.92 -3.18 -7.63
C VAL A 274 -1.51 -2.87 -8.11
N ASN A 275 -1.16 -1.58 -8.23
CA ASN A 275 0.11 -1.19 -8.85
C ASN A 275 1.32 -1.53 -7.97
N GLN A 276 1.24 -1.33 -6.63
CA GLN A 276 2.34 -1.76 -5.74
C GLN A 276 2.54 -3.27 -5.76
N GLY A 277 1.43 -4.03 -5.84
CA GLY A 277 1.47 -5.49 -5.90
C GLY A 277 1.98 -6.01 -7.24
N ALA A 278 1.65 -5.35 -8.35
CA ALA A 278 2.17 -5.70 -9.66
C ALA A 278 3.69 -5.55 -9.71
N ILE A 279 4.23 -4.42 -9.24
CA ILE A 279 5.67 -4.18 -9.17
C ILE A 279 6.36 -5.22 -8.27
N ALA A 280 5.75 -5.55 -7.12
CA ALA A 280 6.28 -6.59 -6.26
C ALA A 280 6.33 -7.96 -6.96
N LEU A 281 5.25 -8.32 -7.68
CA LEU A 281 5.19 -9.59 -8.41
C LEU A 281 6.21 -9.64 -9.57
N GLU A 282 6.42 -8.52 -10.28
CA GLU A 282 7.45 -8.41 -11.31
C GLU A 282 8.86 -8.62 -10.74
N ILE A 283 9.16 -8.10 -9.56
CA ILE A 283 10.43 -8.34 -8.86
C ILE A 283 10.63 -9.83 -8.60
N TRP A 284 9.61 -10.53 -8.08
CA TRP A 284 9.73 -11.96 -7.75
C TRP A 284 9.79 -12.87 -8.98
N LEU A 285 9.06 -12.52 -10.04
CA LEU A 285 8.97 -13.35 -11.24
C LEU A 285 10.03 -13.01 -12.30
N GLY A 286 10.65 -11.83 -12.22
CA GLY A 286 11.61 -11.34 -13.21
C GLY A 286 11.02 -11.07 -14.59
N GLN A 287 9.70 -10.86 -14.69
CA GLN A 287 8.98 -10.61 -15.96
C GLN A 287 7.76 -9.74 -15.74
N PRO A 288 7.22 -9.07 -16.80
CA PRO A 288 5.99 -8.29 -16.73
C PRO A 288 4.79 -9.13 -16.29
N VAL A 289 3.88 -8.50 -15.53
CA VAL A 289 2.67 -9.16 -15.00
C VAL A 289 1.38 -8.55 -15.56
N PRO A 290 0.28 -9.31 -15.66
CA PRO A 290 -0.99 -8.83 -16.20
C PRO A 290 -1.75 -7.98 -15.16
N VAL A 291 -1.42 -6.69 -15.06
CA VAL A 291 -2.02 -5.73 -14.10
C VAL A 291 -3.56 -5.68 -14.22
N SER A 292 -4.09 -5.79 -15.45
CA SER A 292 -5.55 -5.81 -15.68
C SER A 292 -6.22 -7.02 -15.00
N VAL A 293 -5.59 -8.19 -15.06
CA VAL A 293 -6.09 -9.40 -14.38
C VAL A 293 -6.09 -9.22 -12.87
N MET A 294 -5.03 -8.63 -12.30
CA MET A 294 -4.95 -8.32 -10.87
C MET A 294 -6.09 -7.39 -10.45
N ARG A 295 -6.33 -6.32 -11.22
CA ARG A 295 -7.41 -5.36 -10.97
C ARG A 295 -8.78 -6.01 -11.04
N GLU A 296 -9.05 -6.79 -12.10
CA GLU A 296 -10.33 -7.48 -12.29
C GLU A 296 -10.62 -8.49 -11.17
N ALA A 297 -9.60 -9.19 -10.68
CA ALA A 297 -9.76 -10.12 -9.57
C ALA A 297 -10.23 -9.41 -8.31
N LEU A 298 -9.71 -8.20 -8.03
CA LEU A 298 -10.13 -7.39 -6.89
C LEU A 298 -11.54 -6.80 -7.09
N LEU A 299 -11.85 -6.29 -8.28
CA LEU A 299 -13.16 -5.68 -8.57
C LEU A 299 -14.32 -6.66 -8.41
N LYS A 300 -14.09 -7.94 -8.56
CA LYS A 300 -15.10 -8.99 -8.33
C LYS A 300 -15.47 -9.20 -6.85
N GLN A 301 -14.75 -8.56 -5.92
CA GLN A 301 -15.02 -8.65 -4.48
C GLN A 301 -15.97 -7.55 -3.98
N PHE A 302 -16.20 -6.52 -4.78
CA PHE A 302 -17.05 -5.36 -4.49
C PHE A 302 -18.27 -5.33 -5.40
#